data_af9990bf78dbb6acea32ed9215b0e333
#
_entry.id   af9990bf78dbb6acea32ed9215b0e333
#
_cell.length_a   1.000
_cell.length_b   1.000
_cell.length_c   1.000
_cell.angle_alpha   90.00
_cell.angle_beta   90.00
_cell.angle_gamma   90.00
#
_symmetry.space_group_name_H-M   'P 1'
#
loop_
_entity.id
_entity.type
_entity.pdbx_description
1 polymer ?
#
loop_
_entity_poly.entity_id
_entity_poly.type
_entity_poly.pdbx_seq_one_letter_code
_entity_poly.pdbx_strand_id
1 'polypeptide(L)'
;MTDRTQTHATFVLEREYPVALDQVWAAFADPDIKRRWFGSADYVEVERREDFRIGGTSVHDGRHGDGGPLSQFRATYTDIVPEQRIVYTYDMWLDGVHASTSITTIVFEPVPDGTRLTFTEQGVHLDGVHGPGPDAAAGREEGTASLLDAIGALFGAAV
;
A
#
# COMPACT_ATOMS: atom_id res chain seq x y z
N MET A 1 15.86 12.00 -27.19
CA MET A 1 16.30 11.40 -25.91
C MET A 1 15.34 11.86 -24.84
N THR A 2 14.75 10.93 -24.11
CA THR A 2 13.86 11.25 -22.99
C THR A 2 14.71 11.58 -21.76
N ASP A 3 14.43 12.71 -21.13
CA ASP A 3 15.10 13.05 -19.88
C ASP A 3 14.71 12.02 -18.80
N ARG A 4 15.71 11.50 -18.11
CA ARG A 4 15.51 10.60 -16.97
C ARG A 4 15.36 11.44 -15.72
N THR A 5 14.27 11.31 -15.04
CA THR A 5 13.98 12.09 -13.84
C THR A 5 13.68 11.17 -12.65
N GLN A 6 13.95 11.65 -11.46
CA GLN A 6 13.61 10.96 -10.23
C GLN A 6 13.18 11.99 -9.18
N THR A 7 12.18 11.61 -8.39
CA THR A 7 11.69 12.44 -7.27
C THR A 7 11.62 11.58 -6.04
N HIS A 8 12.35 11.95 -5.00
CA HIS A 8 12.34 11.28 -3.71
C HIS A 8 11.23 11.86 -2.84
N ALA A 9 10.54 10.98 -2.12
CA ALA A 9 9.47 11.40 -1.22
C ALA A 9 9.37 10.47 -0.01
N THR A 10 8.95 11.06 1.10
CA THR A 10 8.63 10.34 2.32
C THR A 10 7.32 10.88 2.85
N PHE A 11 6.41 10.00 3.26
CA PHE A 11 5.21 10.40 3.97
C PHE A 11 4.97 9.49 5.17
N VAL A 12 4.26 10.02 6.16
CA VAL A 12 3.82 9.29 7.35
C VAL A 12 2.33 9.52 7.51
N LEU A 13 1.57 8.43 7.56
CA LEU A 13 0.14 8.46 7.82
C LEU A 13 -0.15 7.71 9.11
N GLU A 14 -1.03 8.27 9.94
CA GLU A 14 -1.43 7.66 11.19
C GLU A 14 -2.95 7.48 11.19
N ARG A 15 -3.41 6.34 11.68
CA ARG A 15 -4.83 6.02 11.85
C ARG A 15 -5.05 5.35 13.18
N GLU A 16 -6.15 5.68 13.84
CA GLU A 16 -6.63 4.95 15.01
C GLU A 16 -7.92 4.22 14.63
N TYR A 17 -7.94 2.91 14.88
CA TYR A 17 -9.10 2.07 14.59
C TYR A 17 -9.72 1.59 15.91
N PRO A 18 -11.06 1.64 16.05
CA PRO A 18 -11.75 1.30 17.31
C PRO A 18 -11.93 -0.21 17.48
N VAL A 19 -10.92 -0.98 17.19
CA VAL A 19 -10.92 -2.45 17.31
C VAL A 19 -9.58 -2.93 17.87
N ALA A 20 -9.58 -4.17 18.37
CA ALA A 20 -8.39 -4.76 18.96
C ALA A 20 -7.26 -4.95 17.95
N LEU A 21 -6.04 -5.00 18.45
CA LEU A 21 -4.80 -5.12 17.69
C LEU A 21 -4.79 -6.31 16.72
N ASP A 22 -5.29 -7.47 17.17
CA ASP A 22 -5.35 -8.67 16.34
C ASP A 22 -6.25 -8.50 15.10
N GLN A 23 -7.30 -7.71 15.21
CA GLN A 23 -8.19 -7.44 14.08
C GLN A 23 -7.54 -6.52 13.04
N VAL A 24 -6.82 -5.51 13.49
CA VAL A 24 -6.08 -4.62 12.58
C VAL A 24 -4.94 -5.38 11.91
N TRP A 25 -4.23 -6.21 12.68
CA TRP A 25 -3.19 -7.07 12.13
C TRP A 25 -3.74 -8.01 11.06
N ALA A 26 -4.89 -8.64 11.29
CA ALA A 26 -5.51 -9.56 10.34
C ALA A 26 -5.84 -8.89 9.01
N ALA A 27 -6.13 -7.61 8.99
CA ALA A 27 -6.38 -6.87 7.75
C ALA A 27 -5.18 -6.90 6.79
N PHE A 28 -3.98 -7.05 7.31
CA PHE A 28 -2.74 -7.18 6.52
C PHE A 28 -2.28 -8.62 6.38
N ALA A 29 -2.44 -9.42 7.41
CA ALA A 29 -1.89 -10.78 7.48
C ALA A 29 -2.80 -11.82 6.78
N ASP A 30 -4.10 -11.60 6.76
CA ASP A 30 -5.06 -12.49 6.11
C ASP A 30 -5.29 -12.05 4.66
N PRO A 31 -4.88 -12.84 3.66
CA PRO A 31 -5.01 -12.47 2.26
C PRO A 31 -6.46 -12.20 1.82
N ASP A 32 -7.43 -12.90 2.38
CA ASP A 32 -8.84 -12.72 2.03
C ASP A 32 -9.38 -11.39 2.56
N ILE A 33 -8.94 -10.96 3.74
CA ILE A 33 -9.29 -9.66 4.28
C ILE A 33 -8.58 -8.55 3.50
N LYS A 34 -7.29 -8.71 3.23
CA LYS A 34 -6.50 -7.73 2.47
C LYS A 34 -7.11 -7.46 1.10
N ARG A 35 -7.62 -8.48 0.44
CA ARG A 35 -8.29 -8.35 -0.86
C ARG A 35 -9.47 -7.39 -0.82
N ARG A 36 -10.12 -7.24 0.31
CA ARG A 36 -11.32 -6.41 0.46
C ARG A 36 -11.03 -4.91 0.48
N TRP A 37 -9.81 -4.51 0.83
CA TRP A 37 -9.45 -3.09 0.92
C TRP A 37 -8.29 -2.68 0.02
N PHE A 38 -7.51 -3.62 -0.50
CA PHE A 38 -6.36 -3.32 -1.34
C PHE A 38 -6.81 -3.10 -2.78
N GLY A 39 -6.69 -1.85 -3.24
CA GLY A 39 -7.09 -1.41 -4.56
C GLY A 39 -8.10 -0.27 -4.50
N SER A 40 -8.17 0.52 -5.55
CA SER A 40 -9.16 1.59 -5.67
C SER A 40 -10.55 1.05 -6.01
N ALA A 41 -11.58 1.91 -5.92
CA ALA A 41 -12.96 1.52 -6.20
C ALA A 41 -13.17 1.00 -7.62
N ASP A 42 -12.36 1.48 -8.57
CA ASP A 42 -12.40 1.07 -9.99
C ASP A 42 -11.37 -0.02 -10.33
N TYR A 43 -10.72 -0.59 -9.32
CA TYR A 43 -9.68 -1.60 -9.49
C TYR A 43 -10.28 -2.93 -9.95
N VAL A 44 -9.81 -3.42 -11.11
CA VAL A 44 -10.18 -4.72 -11.64
C VAL A 44 -8.97 -5.64 -11.55
N GLU A 45 -9.04 -6.63 -10.68
CA GLU A 45 -7.94 -7.57 -10.41
C GLU A 45 -7.61 -8.39 -11.66
N VAL A 46 -6.33 -8.44 -12.03
CA VAL A 46 -5.80 -9.28 -13.11
C VAL A 46 -5.03 -10.47 -12.52
N GLU A 47 -4.17 -10.21 -11.54
CA GLU A 47 -3.43 -11.24 -10.84
C GLU A 47 -3.20 -10.83 -9.40
N ARG A 48 -3.28 -11.81 -8.49
CA ARG A 48 -3.00 -11.60 -7.07
C ARG A 48 -2.31 -12.83 -6.50
N ARG A 49 -1.19 -12.61 -5.82
CA ARG A 49 -0.51 -13.65 -5.02
C ARG A 49 -0.04 -13.03 -3.73
N GLU A 50 -0.32 -13.69 -2.62
CA GLU A 50 0.10 -13.26 -1.30
C GLU A 50 0.81 -14.41 -0.58
N ASP A 51 2.05 -14.16 -0.16
CA ASP A 51 2.82 -15.06 0.68
C ASP A 51 3.33 -14.24 1.87
N PHE A 52 2.51 -14.17 2.93
CA PHE A 52 2.77 -13.30 4.08
C PHE A 52 3.75 -13.96 5.04
N ARG A 53 5.04 -13.86 4.70
CA ARG A 53 6.17 -14.31 5.52
C ARG A 53 7.41 -13.51 5.15
N ILE A 54 8.41 -13.48 6.02
CA ILE A 54 9.70 -12.86 5.68
C ILE A 54 10.30 -13.58 4.47
N GLY A 55 10.67 -12.81 3.44
CA GLY A 55 11.12 -13.32 2.16
C GLY A 55 10.00 -13.69 1.19
N GLY A 56 8.74 -13.69 1.66
CA GLY A 56 7.58 -13.91 0.79
C GLY A 56 7.26 -12.67 -0.05
N THR A 57 6.41 -12.87 -1.05
CA THR A 57 6.06 -11.82 -2.00
C THR A 57 4.56 -11.49 -1.96
N SER A 58 4.25 -10.26 -2.32
CA SER A 58 2.88 -9.77 -2.50
C SER A 58 2.78 -9.20 -3.91
N VAL A 59 1.92 -9.78 -4.73
CA VAL A 59 1.74 -9.42 -6.14
C VAL A 59 0.32 -9.01 -6.37
N HIS A 60 0.12 -7.80 -6.87
CA HIS A 60 -1.19 -7.26 -7.20
C HIS A 60 -1.13 -6.55 -8.55
N ASP A 61 -1.70 -7.18 -9.56
CA ASP A 61 -1.88 -6.60 -10.88
C ASP A 61 -3.34 -6.29 -11.09
N GLY A 62 -3.62 -5.10 -11.55
CA GLY A 62 -4.99 -4.69 -11.82
C GLY A 62 -5.09 -3.51 -12.78
N ARG A 63 -6.27 -3.39 -13.38
CA ARG A 63 -6.58 -2.27 -14.26
C ARG A 63 -7.44 -1.26 -13.52
N HIS A 64 -7.21 -0.01 -13.86
CA HIS A 64 -8.03 1.09 -13.36
C HIS A 64 -9.22 1.28 -14.30
N GLY A 65 -10.35 0.65 -13.96
CA GLY A 65 -11.53 0.57 -14.80
C GLY A 65 -11.42 -0.53 -15.86
N ASP A 66 -12.50 -0.77 -16.58
CA ASP A 66 -12.56 -1.75 -17.67
C ASP A 66 -11.70 -1.26 -18.84
N GLY A 67 -10.66 -2.03 -19.18
CA GLY A 67 -9.74 -1.66 -20.27
C GLY A 67 -8.80 -0.50 -19.97
N GLY A 68 -8.75 -0.02 -18.72
CA GLY A 68 -7.86 1.06 -18.30
C GLY A 68 -6.39 0.61 -18.13
N PRO A 69 -5.52 1.53 -17.68
CA PRO A 69 -4.10 1.24 -17.52
C PRO A 69 -3.85 0.11 -16.52
N LEU A 70 -2.87 -0.72 -16.82
CA LEU A 70 -2.44 -1.83 -15.97
C LEU A 70 -1.43 -1.32 -14.96
N SER A 71 -1.77 -1.40 -13.67
CA SER A 71 -0.80 -1.20 -12.60
C SER A 71 -0.34 -2.55 -12.08
N GLN A 72 0.96 -2.65 -11.76
CA GLN A 72 1.56 -3.85 -11.22
C GLN A 72 2.31 -3.48 -9.95
N PHE A 73 1.93 -4.14 -8.85
CA PHE A 73 2.56 -4.00 -7.54
C PHE A 73 3.34 -5.28 -7.24
N ARG A 74 4.61 -5.13 -6.92
CA ARG A 74 5.50 -6.24 -6.61
C ARG A 74 6.24 -5.94 -5.32
N ALA A 75 5.87 -6.62 -4.25
CA ALA A 75 6.48 -6.43 -2.94
C ALA A 75 7.20 -7.67 -2.45
N THR A 76 8.22 -7.45 -1.62
CA THR A 76 8.89 -8.48 -0.84
C THR A 76 8.84 -8.08 0.62
N TYR A 77 8.32 -8.95 1.48
CA TYR A 77 8.32 -8.74 2.92
C TYR A 77 9.74 -8.97 3.46
N THR A 78 10.31 -7.93 4.04
CA THR A 78 11.68 -7.98 4.59
C THR A 78 11.70 -8.17 6.10
N ASP A 79 10.63 -7.78 6.79
CA ASP A 79 10.50 -7.98 8.23
C ASP A 79 9.02 -8.09 8.61
N ILE A 80 8.69 -9.05 9.46
CA ILE A 80 7.37 -9.23 10.03
C ILE A 80 7.54 -9.61 11.49
N VAL A 81 7.07 -8.75 12.38
CA VAL A 81 6.97 -9.04 13.82
C VAL A 81 5.48 -9.07 14.15
N PRO A 82 4.89 -10.23 14.44
CA PRO A 82 3.45 -10.36 14.62
C PRO A 82 2.86 -9.32 15.57
N GLU A 83 1.81 -8.64 15.10
CA GLU A 83 1.07 -7.60 15.83
C GLU A 83 1.90 -6.37 16.22
N GLN A 84 3.10 -6.22 15.66
CA GLN A 84 3.98 -5.09 15.96
C GLN A 84 4.44 -4.33 14.73
N ARG A 85 4.96 -5.04 13.71
CA ARG A 85 5.61 -4.37 12.58
C ARG A 85 5.59 -5.19 11.32
N ILE A 86 5.40 -4.51 10.19
CA ILE A 86 5.61 -5.07 8.85
C ILE A 86 6.52 -4.11 8.09
N VAL A 87 7.55 -4.65 7.44
CA VAL A 87 8.40 -3.89 6.52
C VAL A 87 8.42 -4.62 5.18
N TYR A 88 8.18 -3.90 4.11
CA TYR A 88 8.33 -4.45 2.77
C TYR A 88 8.91 -3.41 1.81
N THR A 89 9.60 -3.90 0.79
CA THR A 89 10.01 -3.11 -0.36
C THR A 89 9.10 -3.44 -1.52
N TYR A 90 8.79 -2.47 -2.37
CA TYR A 90 7.98 -2.77 -3.54
C TYR A 90 8.29 -1.87 -4.73
N ASP A 91 8.02 -2.43 -5.90
CA ASP A 91 8.08 -1.72 -7.17
C ASP A 91 6.68 -1.58 -7.75
N MET A 92 6.44 -0.48 -8.45
CA MET A 92 5.22 -0.27 -9.22
C MET A 92 5.57 -0.07 -10.69
N TRP A 93 4.78 -0.68 -11.55
CA TRP A 93 4.80 -0.44 -13.00
C TRP A 93 3.44 0.07 -13.44
N LEU A 94 3.43 0.89 -14.46
CA LEU A 94 2.20 1.34 -15.14
C LEU A 94 2.37 1.05 -16.63
N ASP A 95 1.48 0.21 -17.18
CA ASP A 95 1.54 -0.26 -18.56
C ASP A 95 2.95 -0.74 -18.97
N GLY A 96 3.60 -1.51 -18.07
CA GLY A 96 4.91 -2.09 -18.29
C GLY A 96 6.10 -1.16 -18.08
N VAL A 97 5.86 0.09 -17.67
CA VAL A 97 6.94 1.06 -17.41
C VAL A 97 7.15 1.19 -15.90
N HIS A 98 8.40 1.04 -15.45
CA HIS A 98 8.74 1.15 -14.03
C HIS A 98 8.50 2.57 -13.53
N ALA A 99 7.61 2.70 -12.56
CA ALA A 99 7.13 3.99 -12.07
C ALA A 99 7.75 4.40 -10.73
N SER A 100 8.02 3.44 -9.85
CA SER A 100 8.55 3.74 -8.51
C SER A 100 9.15 2.52 -7.83
N THR A 101 10.04 2.78 -6.88
CA THR A 101 10.54 1.81 -5.91
C THR A 101 10.43 2.43 -4.53
N SER A 102 9.89 1.67 -3.57
CA SER A 102 9.57 2.18 -2.24
C SER A 102 9.90 1.18 -1.13
N ILE A 103 10.08 1.72 0.08
CA ILE A 103 10.15 0.97 1.33
C ILE A 103 8.98 1.42 2.19
N THR A 104 8.21 0.47 2.70
CA THR A 104 7.08 0.73 3.58
C THR A 104 7.31 0.10 4.94
N THR A 105 7.06 0.87 5.99
CA THR A 105 7.09 0.40 7.39
C THR A 105 5.74 0.65 8.02
N ILE A 106 5.12 -0.40 8.55
CA ILE A 106 3.83 -0.32 9.23
C ILE A 106 4.04 -0.74 10.68
N VAL A 107 3.70 0.14 11.62
CA VAL A 107 3.82 -0.11 13.06
C VAL A 107 2.42 -0.15 13.68
N PHE A 108 2.18 -1.15 14.51
CA PHE A 108 0.91 -1.39 15.20
C PHE A 108 1.11 -1.20 16.68
N GLU A 109 0.26 -0.40 17.33
CA GLU A 109 0.34 -0.11 18.76
C GLU A 109 -1.06 -0.16 19.38
N PRO A 110 -1.23 -0.86 20.52
CA PRO A 110 -2.49 -0.77 21.25
C PRO A 110 -2.65 0.63 21.85
N VAL A 111 -3.86 1.17 21.79
CA VAL A 111 -4.25 2.42 22.47
C VAL A 111 -5.49 2.14 23.32
N PRO A 112 -5.87 3.02 24.25
CA PRO A 112 -6.98 2.74 25.18
C PRO A 112 -8.29 2.30 24.53
N ASP A 113 -8.64 2.89 23.38
CA ASP A 113 -9.91 2.62 22.69
C ASP A 113 -9.74 1.84 21.40
N GLY A 114 -8.60 1.21 21.18
CA GLY A 114 -8.38 0.45 19.94
C GLY A 114 -6.92 0.26 19.58
N THR A 115 -6.59 0.52 18.32
CA THR A 115 -5.26 0.31 17.77
C THR A 115 -4.82 1.51 16.96
N ARG A 116 -3.58 1.96 17.17
CA ARG A 116 -2.92 2.95 16.32
C ARG A 116 -2.06 2.24 15.30
N LEU A 117 -2.22 2.65 14.05
CA LEU A 117 -1.37 2.21 12.94
C LEU A 117 -0.60 3.42 12.41
N THR A 118 0.72 3.27 12.28
CA THR A 118 1.59 4.26 11.66
C THR A 118 2.19 3.68 10.40
N PHE A 119 1.92 4.34 9.28
CA PHE A 119 2.35 3.90 7.95
C PHE A 119 3.37 4.91 7.42
N THR A 120 4.62 4.47 7.25
CA THR A 120 5.70 5.30 6.71
C THR A 120 6.13 4.73 5.37
N GLU A 121 6.16 5.56 4.35
CA GLU A 121 6.66 5.15 3.04
C GLU A 121 7.75 6.11 2.57
N GLN A 122 8.85 5.54 2.09
CA GLN A 122 9.99 6.24 1.52
C GLN A 122 10.22 5.69 0.12
N GLY A 123 10.33 6.56 -0.87
CA GLY A 123 10.47 6.03 -2.22
C GLY A 123 10.98 7.03 -3.24
N VAL A 124 11.19 6.51 -4.44
CA VAL A 124 11.57 7.28 -5.61
C VAL A 124 10.54 7.08 -6.71
N HIS A 125 10.07 8.18 -7.28
CA HIS A 125 9.17 8.20 -8.44
C HIS A 125 9.97 8.52 -9.68
N LEU A 126 9.76 7.75 -10.76
CA LEU A 126 10.63 7.73 -11.94
C LEU A 126 9.95 8.29 -13.17
N ASP A 127 10.68 9.13 -13.89
CA ASP A 127 10.42 9.53 -15.29
C ASP A 127 9.01 10.08 -15.57
N GLY A 128 8.34 10.61 -14.56
CA GLY A 128 7.01 11.18 -14.73
C GLY A 128 5.94 10.19 -15.17
N VAL A 129 6.11 8.90 -14.89
CA VAL A 129 5.19 7.83 -15.30
C VAL A 129 3.78 8.03 -14.75
N HIS A 130 3.68 8.48 -13.50
CA HIS A 130 2.40 8.85 -12.87
C HIS A 130 2.20 10.37 -12.83
N GLY A 131 2.76 11.09 -13.81
CA GLY A 131 2.72 12.55 -13.86
C GLY A 131 4.02 13.19 -13.33
N PRO A 132 4.10 14.52 -13.26
CA PRO A 132 5.26 15.20 -12.69
C PRO A 132 5.61 14.67 -11.31
N GLY A 133 6.89 14.53 -10.98
CA GLY A 133 7.36 13.86 -9.78
C GLY A 133 6.67 14.27 -8.47
N PRO A 134 6.54 15.59 -8.17
CA PRO A 134 5.83 16.03 -6.98
C PRO A 134 4.36 15.61 -6.95
N ASP A 135 3.69 15.61 -8.11
CA ASP A 135 2.29 15.19 -8.23
C ASP A 135 2.17 13.68 -8.06
N ALA A 136 3.10 12.91 -8.60
CA ALA A 136 3.15 11.46 -8.43
C ALA A 136 3.32 11.09 -6.95
N ALA A 137 4.19 11.80 -6.24
CA ALA A 137 4.41 11.60 -4.80
C ALA A 137 3.15 11.93 -3.99
N ALA A 138 2.53 13.08 -4.26
CA ALA A 138 1.30 13.48 -3.59
C ALA A 138 0.15 12.51 -3.87
N GLY A 139 0.03 12.04 -5.11
CA GLY A 139 -0.97 11.03 -5.50
C GLY A 139 -0.77 9.70 -4.80
N ARG A 140 0.46 9.27 -4.59
CA ARG A 140 0.78 8.05 -3.85
C ARG A 140 0.34 8.17 -2.39
N GLU A 141 0.64 9.29 -1.75
CA GLU A 141 0.22 9.54 -0.37
C GLU A 141 -1.31 9.56 -0.25
N GLU A 142 -1.99 10.25 -1.14
CA GLU A 142 -3.46 10.33 -1.16
C GLU A 142 -4.08 8.95 -1.40
N GLY A 143 -3.56 8.18 -2.34
CA GLY A 143 -4.03 6.82 -2.62
C GLY A 143 -3.84 5.90 -1.41
N THR A 144 -2.71 5.99 -0.73
CA THR A 144 -2.44 5.22 0.48
C THR A 144 -3.38 5.62 1.62
N ALA A 145 -3.62 6.92 1.80
CA ALA A 145 -4.58 7.40 2.79
C ALA A 145 -5.98 6.80 2.55
N SER A 146 -6.41 6.75 1.29
CA SER A 146 -7.70 6.13 0.93
C SER A 146 -7.75 4.64 1.27
N LEU A 147 -6.65 3.91 1.09
CA LEU A 147 -6.56 2.49 1.46
C LEU A 147 -6.68 2.31 2.97
N LEU A 148 -6.01 3.14 3.76
CA LEU A 148 -6.09 3.09 5.22
C LEU A 148 -7.50 3.42 5.71
N ASP A 149 -8.20 4.33 5.06
CA ASP A 149 -9.60 4.64 5.36
C ASP A 149 -10.52 3.48 4.98
N ALA A 150 -10.22 2.77 3.89
CA ALA A 150 -10.97 1.57 3.50
C ALA A 150 -10.82 0.44 4.53
N ILE A 151 -9.64 0.30 5.15
CA ILE A 151 -9.45 -0.63 6.28
C ILE A 151 -10.38 -0.24 7.43
N GLY A 152 -10.44 1.05 7.77
CA GLY A 152 -11.33 1.54 8.82
C GLY A 152 -12.79 1.19 8.56
N ALA A 153 -13.23 1.28 7.31
CA ALA A 153 -14.60 0.93 6.92
C ALA A 153 -14.93 -0.54 7.17
N LEU A 154 -13.94 -1.45 7.10
CA LEU A 154 -14.14 -2.87 7.40
C LEU A 154 -14.52 -3.11 8.85
N PHE A 155 -14.14 -2.22 9.75
CA PHE A 155 -14.41 -2.33 11.19
C PHE A 155 -15.71 -1.62 11.60
N GLY A 156 -16.49 -1.12 10.64
CA GLY A 156 -17.66 -0.31 10.94
C GLY A 156 -17.33 1.07 11.50
N ALA A 157 -16.09 1.53 11.32
CA ALA A 157 -15.63 2.82 11.80
C ALA A 157 -16.03 3.98 10.89
N ALA A 158 -16.70 3.72 9.80
CA ALA A 158 -17.21 4.74 8.88
C ALA A 158 -18.44 5.40 9.52
N VAL A 159 -18.22 6.38 10.33
CA VAL A 159 -19.27 7.15 10.98
C VAL A 159 -19.15 8.59 10.56
#